data_0030c80c55328df1908b145bbf6fc636
#
_entry.id   0030c80c55328df1908b145bbf6fc636
#
_cell.length_a   1.000
_cell.length_b   1.000
_cell.length_c   1.000
_cell.angle_alpha   90.00
_cell.angle_beta   90.00
_cell.angle_gamma   90.00
#
_symmetry.space_group_name_H-M   'P 1'
#
loop_
_entity.id
_entity.type
_entity.pdbx_description
1 polymer ?
#
loop_
_entity_poly.entity_id
_entity_poly.type
_entity_poly.pdbx_seq_one_letter_code
_entity_poly.pdbx_strand_id
1 'polypeptide(L)'
;MFLLISFGLHGKPQLKEIIDASQGLNNPFGVTFDNQGNAYIAEYEGGRIFRLDKNEKLVLFSGNGKKGFAGDGKQVSQGVYNGMHNLAWSSDKILYVSDTHNHLIRKIDLKTNLISTFAGIPNSKGFSGDGGPATEAKLNTPISITLTPDEKTILISDISNLRIRAVDLESGIIRTVAGNGKRGKPVDDMPAIAQPLIGPRAAIMDNSGNLFILERNGNALRVVRPNGKIQTLAGTGKTGNQDGPALKSTFNGPKHLCFDKNGNIIIADDKNQLIRLYNQKSKLVSTILGGKTIPRTVLNRPHGVALAPDGAIWVCDSGNNRILTLRNH
;
A
#
# COMPACT_ATOMS: atom_id res chain seq x y z
N MET A 1 3.66 -52.01 3.78
CA MET A 1 4.61 -51.02 3.26
C MET A 1 3.96 -49.64 3.50
N PHE A 2 4.24 -49.05 4.67
CA PHE A 2 3.68 -47.74 5.06
C PHE A 2 4.53 -46.66 4.43
N LEU A 3 3.91 -45.85 3.58
CA LEU A 3 4.53 -44.68 2.97
C LEU A 3 4.57 -43.57 4.03
N LEU A 4 5.73 -43.34 4.63
CA LEU A 4 6.00 -42.17 5.47
C LEU A 4 6.04 -40.94 4.56
N ILE A 5 4.93 -40.19 4.52
CA ILE A 5 4.93 -38.86 3.97
C ILE A 5 5.66 -37.98 4.99
N SER A 6 6.90 -37.59 4.67
CA SER A 6 7.65 -36.60 5.45
C SER A 6 6.96 -35.24 5.28
N PHE A 7 6.22 -34.82 6.30
CA PHE A 7 5.84 -33.43 6.44
C PHE A 7 7.13 -32.65 6.74
N GLY A 8 7.58 -31.86 5.76
CA GLY A 8 8.67 -30.93 5.98
C GLY A 8 8.33 -30.04 7.18
N LEU A 9 9.25 -29.96 8.13
CA LEU A 9 9.22 -29.07 9.29
C LEU A 9 9.21 -27.62 8.78
N HIS A 10 8.03 -27.08 8.46
CA HIS A 10 7.86 -25.63 8.34
C HIS A 10 7.95 -25.08 9.76
N GLY A 11 8.95 -24.25 10.04
CA GLY A 11 9.10 -23.58 11.33
C GLY A 11 7.81 -22.81 11.68
N LYS A 12 7.53 -22.66 12.98
CA LYS A 12 6.36 -21.87 13.43
C LYS A 12 6.53 -20.42 13.00
N PRO A 13 5.47 -19.74 12.56
CA PRO A 13 5.51 -18.32 12.25
C PRO A 13 6.08 -17.52 13.44
N GLN A 14 7.05 -16.65 13.17
CA GLN A 14 7.66 -15.79 14.19
C GLN A 14 7.09 -14.37 14.06
N LEU A 15 6.56 -13.86 15.16
CA LEU A 15 6.08 -12.48 15.30
C LEU A 15 7.06 -11.71 16.19
N LYS A 16 7.53 -10.56 15.71
CA LYS A 16 8.38 -9.65 16.49
C LYS A 16 7.77 -8.24 16.43
N GLU A 17 7.76 -7.54 17.55
CA GLU A 17 7.50 -6.10 17.61
C GLU A 17 8.83 -5.38 17.40
N ILE A 18 8.94 -4.62 16.30
CA ILE A 18 10.17 -3.92 15.91
C ILE A 18 10.18 -2.51 16.48
N ILE A 19 9.02 -1.86 16.50
CA ILE A 19 8.82 -0.54 17.09
C ILE A 19 7.58 -0.64 17.96
N ASP A 20 7.74 -0.36 19.23
CA ASP A 20 6.65 -0.28 20.19
C ASP A 20 6.10 1.16 20.32
N ALA A 21 4.96 1.29 20.99
CA ALA A 21 4.28 2.57 21.16
C ALA A 21 5.10 3.60 21.95
N SER A 22 6.07 3.17 22.80
CA SER A 22 6.89 4.06 23.63
C SER A 22 7.93 4.84 22.82
N GLN A 23 8.26 4.36 21.61
CA GLN A 23 9.19 5.02 20.70
C GLN A 23 8.58 6.22 19.96
N GLY A 24 7.33 6.57 20.26
CA GLY A 24 6.70 7.84 19.89
C GLY A 24 6.13 7.91 18.49
N LEU A 25 5.88 6.77 17.83
CA LEU A 25 5.10 6.74 16.59
C LEU A 25 3.65 7.16 16.87
N ASN A 26 3.08 7.94 15.95
CA ASN A 26 1.71 8.38 16.01
C ASN A 26 0.94 7.92 14.75
N ASN A 27 0.24 6.79 14.89
CA ASN A 27 -0.59 6.22 13.85
C ASN A 27 0.22 5.92 12.56
N PRO A 28 1.18 4.97 12.57
CA PRO A 28 1.97 4.62 11.40
C PRO A 28 1.08 3.97 10.34
N PHE A 29 1.09 4.48 9.10
CA PHE A 29 0.21 4.02 8.03
C PHE A 29 0.93 3.31 6.90
N GLY A 30 2.11 3.75 6.52
CA GLY A 30 2.88 3.19 5.42
C GLY A 30 4.32 2.87 5.81
N VAL A 31 4.86 1.81 5.24
CA VAL A 31 6.27 1.44 5.37
C VAL A 31 6.80 0.98 4.02
N THR A 32 8.03 1.39 3.72
CA THR A 32 8.82 0.94 2.55
C THR A 32 10.29 0.81 2.93
N PHE A 33 11.09 0.18 2.06
CA PHE A 33 12.49 -0.12 2.36
C PHE A 33 13.39 0.42 1.26
N ASP A 34 14.56 0.92 1.65
CA ASP A 34 15.62 1.22 0.70
C ASP A 34 16.47 -0.03 0.36
N ASN A 35 17.36 0.12 -0.62
CA ASN A 35 18.22 -0.97 -1.07
C ASN A 35 19.26 -1.41 -0.03
N GLN A 36 19.41 -0.66 1.08
CA GLN A 36 20.28 -1.00 2.20
C GLN A 36 19.52 -1.72 3.32
N GLY A 37 18.19 -1.85 3.18
CA GLY A 37 17.32 -2.47 4.17
C GLY A 37 16.86 -1.53 5.29
N ASN A 38 17.08 -0.21 5.18
CA ASN A 38 16.47 0.74 6.09
C ASN A 38 14.97 0.85 5.78
N ALA A 39 14.13 0.91 6.82
CA ALA A 39 12.70 1.14 6.67
C ALA A 39 12.36 2.63 6.79
N TYR A 40 11.50 3.12 5.90
CA TYR A 40 10.89 4.44 6.01
C TYR A 40 9.42 4.27 6.40
N ILE A 41 8.98 4.99 7.43
CA ILE A 41 7.66 4.83 8.05
C ILE A 41 6.96 6.17 8.05
N ALA A 42 5.79 6.23 7.40
CA ALA A 42 4.94 7.44 7.38
C ALA A 42 3.91 7.40 8.50
N GLU A 43 3.80 8.50 9.23
CA GLU A 43 2.72 8.72 10.20
C GLU A 43 1.56 9.48 9.57
N TYR A 44 0.35 9.01 9.83
CA TYR A 44 -0.84 9.69 9.37
C TYR A 44 -1.18 10.91 10.24
N GLU A 45 -1.19 10.74 11.57
CA GLU A 45 -1.54 11.83 12.50
C GLU A 45 -0.33 12.71 12.82
N GLY A 46 0.86 12.14 12.88
CA GLY A 46 2.08 12.86 13.26
C GLY A 46 2.67 13.75 12.17
N GLY A 47 2.31 13.56 10.90
CA GLY A 47 2.90 14.34 9.80
C GLY A 47 4.43 14.20 9.68
N ARG A 48 4.99 13.06 10.14
CA ARG A 48 6.42 12.76 10.16
C ARG A 48 6.72 11.50 9.37
N ILE A 49 7.91 11.43 8.81
CA ILE A 49 8.50 10.23 8.24
C ILE A 49 9.69 9.86 9.11
N PHE A 50 9.71 8.65 9.61
CA PHE A 50 10.84 8.09 10.33
C PHE A 50 11.64 7.14 9.45
N ARG A 51 12.94 7.04 9.73
CA ARG A 51 13.82 6.03 9.20
C ARG A 51 14.28 5.12 10.33
N LEU A 52 14.08 3.82 10.17
CA LEU A 52 14.65 2.78 11.01
C LEU A 52 15.81 2.14 10.26
N ASP A 53 17.00 2.21 10.80
CA ASP A 53 18.17 1.58 10.20
C ASP A 53 18.27 0.08 10.58
N LYS A 54 19.21 -0.63 9.94
CA LYS A 54 19.44 -2.07 10.19
C LYS A 54 19.89 -2.38 11.63
N ASN A 55 20.31 -1.38 12.40
CA ASN A 55 20.66 -1.52 13.82
C ASN A 55 19.47 -1.19 14.72
N GLU A 56 18.26 -1.14 14.16
CA GLU A 56 17.00 -0.80 14.84
C GLU A 56 17.00 0.60 15.47
N LYS A 57 17.83 1.53 14.96
CA LYS A 57 17.83 2.93 15.39
C LYS A 57 16.77 3.72 14.62
N LEU A 58 15.73 4.17 15.34
CA LEU A 58 14.66 5.00 14.78
C LEU A 58 15.07 6.47 14.84
N VAL A 59 15.02 7.16 13.70
CA VAL A 59 15.35 8.59 13.60
C VAL A 59 14.30 9.33 12.79
N LEU A 60 13.98 10.57 13.18
CA LEU A 60 13.15 11.45 12.37
C LEU A 60 13.87 11.78 11.06
N PHE A 61 13.25 11.45 9.95
CA PHE A 61 13.81 11.67 8.61
C PHE A 61 13.24 12.94 7.96
N SER A 62 11.93 13.14 8.02
CA SER A 62 11.26 14.31 7.43
C SER A 62 9.97 14.62 8.17
N GLY A 63 9.51 15.87 8.03
CA GLY A 63 8.30 16.33 8.74
C GLY A 63 8.62 16.91 10.12
N ASN A 64 7.80 17.85 10.57
CA ASN A 64 8.00 18.58 11.82
C ASN A 64 6.89 18.37 12.86
N GLY A 65 5.99 17.40 12.61
CA GLY A 65 4.86 17.12 13.48
C GLY A 65 3.63 18.02 13.28
N LYS A 66 3.71 18.98 12.37
CA LYS A 66 2.58 19.87 12.01
C LYS A 66 1.93 19.40 10.72
N LYS A 67 0.61 19.49 10.64
CA LYS A 67 -0.12 19.24 9.39
C LYS A 67 -0.13 20.49 8.51
N GLY A 68 0.12 20.32 7.21
CA GLY A 68 0.12 21.41 6.25
C GLY A 68 0.83 21.04 4.97
N PHE A 69 1.19 22.06 4.18
CA PHE A 69 1.93 21.91 2.92
C PHE A 69 3.12 22.89 2.90
N ALA A 70 4.33 22.35 2.88
CA ALA A 70 5.55 23.11 2.65
C ALA A 70 6.71 22.20 2.21
N GLY A 71 7.82 22.81 1.85
CA GLY A 71 9.09 22.12 1.62
C GLY A 71 9.48 21.94 0.16
N ASP A 72 8.66 22.31 -0.83
CA ASP A 72 9.06 22.25 -2.25
C ASP A 72 10.27 23.13 -2.50
N GLY A 73 11.31 22.56 -3.14
CA GLY A 73 12.61 23.19 -3.34
C GLY A 73 13.46 23.34 -2.08
N LYS A 74 13.03 22.78 -0.95
CA LYS A 74 13.71 22.83 0.36
C LYS A 74 14.32 21.51 0.73
N GLN A 75 15.17 21.53 1.77
CA GLN A 75 15.78 20.35 2.38
C GLN A 75 14.71 19.41 2.95
N VAL A 76 14.98 18.09 2.97
CA VAL A 76 14.07 17.05 3.45
C VAL A 76 13.56 17.29 4.87
N SER A 77 14.36 17.86 5.75
CA SER A 77 13.99 18.22 7.12
C SER A 77 12.94 19.33 7.22
N GLN A 78 12.72 20.10 6.15
CA GLN A 78 11.76 21.21 6.09
C GLN A 78 10.41 20.80 5.50
N GLY A 79 10.21 19.51 5.23
CA GLY A 79 8.93 18.96 4.75
C GLY A 79 7.80 19.19 5.74
N VAL A 80 6.62 19.55 5.22
CA VAL A 80 5.37 19.59 5.99
C VAL A 80 4.31 18.87 5.17
N TYR A 81 3.65 17.91 5.80
CA TYR A 81 2.72 16.98 5.16
C TYR A 81 1.37 16.96 5.85
N ASN A 82 0.35 16.42 5.20
CA ASN A 82 -0.98 16.32 5.78
C ASN A 82 -1.62 14.95 5.51
N GLY A 83 -1.62 14.11 6.55
CA GLY A 83 -2.28 12.79 6.51
C GLY A 83 -1.62 11.84 5.51
N MET A 84 -0.31 11.62 5.62
CA MET A 84 0.42 10.68 4.77
C MET A 84 -0.09 9.26 4.97
N HIS A 85 -0.37 8.56 3.86
CA HIS A 85 -0.88 7.19 3.93
C HIS A 85 0.11 6.14 3.50
N ASN A 86 0.99 6.46 2.54
CA ASN A 86 1.87 5.46 1.96
C ASN A 86 3.17 6.08 1.44
N LEU A 87 4.19 5.24 1.32
CA LEU A 87 5.50 5.55 0.79
C LEU A 87 5.87 4.54 -0.30
N ALA A 88 6.63 4.97 -1.30
CA ALA A 88 7.25 4.07 -2.28
C ALA A 88 8.71 4.46 -2.49
N TRP A 89 9.59 3.49 -2.43
CA TRP A 89 11.03 3.67 -2.64
C TRP A 89 11.40 3.27 -4.06
N SER A 90 12.25 4.08 -4.71
CA SER A 90 12.89 3.76 -6.00
C SER A 90 14.39 3.51 -5.81
N SER A 91 14.94 2.56 -6.58
CA SER A 91 16.38 2.25 -6.62
C SER A 91 17.25 3.47 -6.96
N ASP A 92 16.70 4.50 -7.60
CA ASP A 92 17.34 5.79 -7.86
C ASP A 92 17.54 6.68 -6.62
N LYS A 93 17.28 6.16 -5.42
CA LYS A 93 17.31 6.88 -4.13
C LYS A 93 16.24 7.98 -4.06
N ILE A 94 15.05 7.68 -4.54
CA ILE A 94 13.90 8.57 -4.47
C ILE A 94 12.85 7.93 -3.56
N LEU A 95 12.37 8.69 -2.57
CA LEU A 95 11.23 8.32 -1.76
C LEU A 95 10.02 9.14 -2.21
N TYR A 96 9.00 8.45 -2.71
CA TYR A 96 7.70 9.06 -3.01
C TYR A 96 6.79 8.95 -1.81
N VAL A 97 5.96 9.98 -1.60
CA VAL A 97 5.09 10.13 -0.42
C VAL A 97 3.68 10.50 -0.89
N SER A 98 2.67 9.73 -0.50
CA SER A 98 1.28 10.17 -0.67
C SER A 98 0.90 11.18 0.40
N ASP A 99 0.92 12.45 0.05
CA ASP A 99 0.55 13.59 0.89
C ASP A 99 -0.95 13.85 0.73
N THR A 100 -1.73 12.93 1.30
CA THR A 100 -3.11 12.61 0.94
C THR A 100 -4.08 13.80 1.05
N HIS A 101 -4.03 14.53 2.16
CA HIS A 101 -4.96 15.65 2.38
C HIS A 101 -4.50 16.96 1.71
N ASN A 102 -3.27 16.97 1.21
CA ASN A 102 -2.80 18.01 0.30
C ASN A 102 -3.11 17.65 -1.17
N HIS A 103 -3.69 16.47 -1.43
CA HIS A 103 -4.03 15.98 -2.76
C HIS A 103 -2.83 15.84 -3.69
N LEU A 104 -1.67 15.48 -3.14
CA LEU A 104 -0.39 15.45 -3.84
C LEU A 104 0.33 14.12 -3.66
N ILE A 105 1.22 13.83 -4.61
CA ILE A 105 2.35 12.94 -4.41
C ILE A 105 3.60 13.80 -4.36
N ARG A 106 4.38 13.64 -3.28
CA ARG A 106 5.64 14.34 -3.09
C ARG A 106 6.80 13.41 -3.45
N LYS A 107 7.89 14.00 -3.91
CA LYS A 107 9.15 13.34 -4.23
C LYS A 107 10.23 13.88 -3.28
N ILE A 108 10.93 12.99 -2.62
CA ILE A 108 12.14 13.29 -1.84
C ILE A 108 13.30 12.64 -2.57
N ASP A 109 14.19 13.45 -3.10
CA ASP A 109 15.41 13.01 -3.78
C ASP A 109 16.55 12.98 -2.78
N LEU A 110 17.03 11.77 -2.43
CA LEU A 110 18.08 11.61 -1.43
C LEU A 110 19.49 11.90 -1.98
N LYS A 111 19.63 12.07 -3.31
CA LYS A 111 20.91 12.50 -3.91
C LYS A 111 21.13 14.01 -3.69
N THR A 112 20.06 14.79 -3.81
CA THR A 112 20.08 16.25 -3.64
C THR A 112 19.60 16.67 -2.25
N ASN A 113 18.96 15.77 -1.51
CA ASN A 113 18.30 15.98 -0.23
C ASN A 113 17.17 17.04 -0.29
N LEU A 114 16.48 17.12 -1.43
CA LEU A 114 15.40 18.08 -1.68
C LEU A 114 14.03 17.40 -1.80
N ILE A 115 12.98 18.18 -1.45
CA ILE A 115 11.58 17.80 -1.65
C ILE A 115 11.01 18.56 -2.84
N SER A 116 10.12 17.92 -3.58
CA SER A 116 9.32 18.55 -4.63
C SER A 116 7.94 17.90 -4.74
N THR A 117 6.99 18.57 -5.32
CA THR A 117 5.74 17.98 -5.79
C THR A 117 6.01 17.16 -7.04
N PHE A 118 5.58 15.88 -7.03
CA PHE A 118 5.73 14.96 -8.15
C PHE A 118 4.47 14.83 -8.98
N ALA A 119 3.29 14.81 -8.34
CA ALA A 119 2.00 14.77 -9.02
C ALA A 119 0.94 15.49 -8.19
N GLY A 120 -0.01 16.11 -8.87
CA GLY A 120 -1.03 16.93 -8.24
C GLY A 120 -0.69 18.43 -8.29
N ILE A 121 -1.72 19.26 -8.11
CA ILE A 121 -1.61 20.71 -8.01
C ILE A 121 -1.87 21.10 -6.55
N PRO A 122 -0.93 21.81 -5.88
CA PRO A 122 -1.12 22.23 -4.50
C PRO A 122 -2.44 22.99 -4.30
N ASN A 123 -3.19 22.65 -3.24
CA ASN A 123 -4.47 23.24 -2.87
C ASN A 123 -5.59 23.07 -3.93
N SER A 124 -5.45 22.14 -4.90
CA SER A 124 -6.42 21.95 -5.98
C SER A 124 -6.83 20.48 -6.12
N LYS A 125 -7.86 20.08 -5.36
CA LYS A 125 -8.45 18.74 -5.47
C LYS A 125 -9.34 18.63 -6.71
N GLY A 126 -9.43 17.41 -7.26
CA GLY A 126 -10.32 17.10 -8.39
C GLY A 126 -9.77 16.01 -9.28
N PHE A 127 -10.30 15.93 -10.49
CA PHE A 127 -9.86 15.01 -11.54
C PHE A 127 -9.60 15.78 -12.84
N SER A 128 -8.36 15.75 -13.29
CA SER A 128 -7.94 16.28 -14.60
C SER A 128 -6.56 15.75 -15.00
N GLY A 129 -6.09 16.12 -16.17
CA GLY A 129 -4.70 16.04 -16.57
C GLY A 129 -4.27 14.71 -17.18
N ASP A 130 -5.18 13.77 -17.47
CA ASP A 130 -4.83 12.55 -18.22
C ASP A 130 -4.23 12.90 -19.59
N GLY A 131 -3.07 12.30 -19.88
CA GLY A 131 -2.31 12.55 -21.11
C GLY A 131 -1.37 13.75 -21.03
N GLY A 132 -1.32 14.46 -19.90
CA GLY A 132 -0.43 15.60 -19.66
C GLY A 132 0.52 15.38 -18.48
N PRO A 133 1.31 16.43 -18.11
CA PRO A 133 2.23 16.38 -17.00
C PRO A 133 1.54 16.05 -15.67
N ALA A 134 2.09 15.16 -14.88
CA ALA A 134 1.51 14.77 -13.59
C ALA A 134 1.44 15.94 -12.59
N THR A 135 2.36 16.91 -12.69
CA THR A 135 2.38 18.14 -11.88
C THR A 135 1.25 19.12 -12.21
N GLU A 136 0.60 18.95 -13.36
CA GLU A 136 -0.54 19.77 -13.80
C GLU A 136 -1.88 19.03 -13.65
N ALA A 137 -1.84 17.77 -13.22
CA ALA A 137 -3.03 16.95 -12.98
C ALA A 137 -3.66 17.26 -11.62
N LYS A 138 -4.99 17.20 -11.53
CA LYS A 138 -5.67 17.22 -10.23
C LYS A 138 -5.86 15.81 -9.72
N LEU A 139 -5.51 15.60 -8.46
CA LEU A 139 -5.77 14.40 -7.68
C LEU A 139 -6.80 14.69 -6.58
N ASN A 140 -7.44 13.65 -6.06
CA ASN A 140 -8.39 13.80 -4.97
C ASN A 140 -8.21 12.69 -3.94
N THR A 141 -7.53 13.03 -2.85
CA THR A 141 -7.22 12.08 -1.76
C THR A 141 -6.40 10.89 -2.29
N PRO A 142 -5.24 11.11 -2.93
CA PRO A 142 -4.37 9.99 -3.33
C PRO A 142 -3.86 9.28 -2.08
N ILE A 143 -4.05 7.97 -2.01
CA ILE A 143 -3.83 7.22 -0.77
C ILE A 143 -2.61 6.30 -0.87
N SER A 144 -2.65 5.34 -1.79
CA SER A 144 -1.56 4.39 -1.99
C SER A 144 -0.80 4.73 -3.27
N ILE A 145 0.49 4.56 -3.18
CA ILE A 145 1.43 4.67 -4.30
C ILE A 145 2.34 3.46 -4.31
N THR A 146 2.60 2.93 -5.48
CA THR A 146 3.54 1.82 -5.67
C THR A 146 4.26 1.98 -7.00
N LEU A 147 5.51 1.53 -7.04
CA LEU A 147 6.25 1.39 -8.29
C LEU A 147 5.86 0.09 -8.98
N THR A 148 5.86 0.08 -10.30
CA THR A 148 5.86 -1.16 -11.08
C THR A 148 7.17 -1.91 -10.88
N PRO A 149 7.23 -3.24 -11.11
CA PRO A 149 8.44 -4.03 -10.88
C PRO A 149 9.67 -3.58 -11.69
N ASP A 150 9.46 -2.96 -12.86
CA ASP A 150 10.50 -2.37 -13.70
C ASP A 150 10.89 -0.95 -13.29
N GLU A 151 10.26 -0.43 -12.22
CA GLU A 151 10.41 0.93 -11.70
C GLU A 151 10.21 2.05 -12.74
N LYS A 152 9.45 1.80 -13.82
CA LYS A 152 9.17 2.81 -14.86
C LYS A 152 7.88 3.59 -14.63
N THR A 153 7.02 3.10 -13.75
CA THR A 153 5.70 3.69 -13.52
C THR A 153 5.37 3.75 -12.04
N ILE A 154 4.79 4.86 -11.60
CA ILE A 154 4.12 4.96 -10.30
C ILE A 154 2.62 4.79 -10.50
N LEU A 155 2.05 3.82 -9.78
CA LEU A 155 0.61 3.63 -9.63
C LEU A 155 0.11 4.48 -8.47
N ILE A 156 -1.00 5.20 -8.65
CA ILE A 156 -1.61 6.08 -7.65
C ILE A 156 -3.06 5.67 -7.46
N SER A 157 -3.44 5.29 -6.25
CA SER A 157 -4.83 5.08 -5.87
C SER A 157 -5.49 6.43 -5.56
N ASP A 158 -6.12 7.01 -6.57
CA ASP A 158 -6.82 8.30 -6.53
C ASP A 158 -8.27 8.07 -6.06
N ILE A 159 -8.41 7.75 -4.75
CA ILE A 159 -9.58 7.07 -4.18
C ILE A 159 -10.87 7.87 -4.32
N SER A 160 -10.82 9.19 -4.08
CA SER A 160 -12.02 10.02 -4.17
C SER A 160 -12.44 10.32 -5.62
N ASN A 161 -11.53 10.12 -6.57
CA ASN A 161 -11.82 10.13 -7.99
C ASN A 161 -12.22 8.74 -8.52
N LEU A 162 -12.24 7.71 -7.66
CA LEU A 162 -12.61 6.32 -8.00
C LEU A 162 -11.80 5.78 -9.18
N ARG A 163 -10.47 6.03 -9.18
CA ARG A 163 -9.54 5.67 -10.25
C ARG A 163 -8.21 5.15 -9.72
N ILE A 164 -7.57 4.33 -10.52
CA ILE A 164 -6.12 4.10 -10.42
C ILE A 164 -5.47 4.89 -11.54
N ARG A 165 -4.54 5.78 -11.16
CA ARG A 165 -3.74 6.57 -12.08
C ARG A 165 -2.34 5.98 -12.17
N ALA A 166 -1.69 6.20 -13.30
CA ALA A 166 -0.31 5.80 -13.52
C ALA A 166 0.49 7.00 -14.03
N VAL A 167 1.66 7.22 -13.47
CA VAL A 167 2.62 8.24 -13.96
C VAL A 167 3.83 7.50 -14.51
N ASP A 168 4.13 7.72 -15.77
CA ASP A 168 5.35 7.26 -16.40
C ASP A 168 6.53 8.11 -15.90
N LEU A 169 7.58 7.47 -15.38
CA LEU A 169 8.69 8.18 -14.71
C LEU A 169 9.66 8.86 -15.67
N GLU A 170 9.73 8.41 -16.92
CA GLU A 170 10.59 9.02 -17.94
C GLU A 170 9.95 10.27 -18.52
N SER A 171 8.68 10.19 -18.93
CA SER A 171 7.96 11.31 -19.56
C SER A 171 7.28 12.24 -18.56
N GLY A 172 7.02 11.80 -17.32
CA GLY A 172 6.22 12.52 -16.34
C GLY A 172 4.71 12.56 -16.65
N ILE A 173 4.25 11.83 -17.66
CA ILE A 173 2.86 11.85 -18.11
C ILE A 173 1.97 10.97 -17.22
N ILE A 174 0.83 11.52 -16.79
CA ILE A 174 -0.17 10.79 -16.00
C ILE A 174 -1.32 10.29 -16.89
N ARG A 175 -1.85 9.12 -16.55
CA ARG A 175 -3.04 8.55 -17.22
C ARG A 175 -3.87 7.71 -16.24
N THR A 176 -5.16 7.54 -16.53
CA THR A 176 -6.03 6.57 -15.84
C THR A 176 -5.78 5.16 -16.41
N VAL A 177 -5.62 4.16 -15.52
CA VAL A 177 -5.43 2.76 -15.91
C VAL A 177 -6.57 1.85 -15.45
N ALA A 178 -7.38 2.29 -14.49
CA ALA A 178 -8.63 1.62 -14.08
C ALA A 178 -9.58 2.60 -13.41
N GLY A 179 -10.89 2.35 -13.54
CA GLY A 179 -11.93 3.20 -12.97
C GLY A 179 -12.39 4.31 -13.92
N ASN A 180 -13.70 4.51 -14.00
CA ASN A 180 -14.32 5.57 -14.83
C ASN A 180 -14.82 6.77 -14.01
N GLY A 181 -14.57 6.80 -12.70
CA GLY A 181 -15.02 7.85 -11.80
C GLY A 181 -16.43 7.64 -11.25
N LYS A 182 -17.12 6.60 -11.65
CA LYS A 182 -18.43 6.23 -11.08
C LYS A 182 -18.23 5.19 -9.97
N ARG A 183 -19.09 5.24 -8.97
CA ARG A 183 -19.12 4.25 -7.90
C ARG A 183 -20.00 3.07 -8.30
N GLY A 184 -19.44 1.86 -8.31
CA GLY A 184 -20.18 0.64 -8.63
C GLY A 184 -19.29 -0.57 -8.68
N LYS A 185 -19.89 -1.76 -8.65
CA LYS A 185 -19.16 -3.01 -8.87
C LYS A 185 -18.81 -3.13 -10.36
N PRO A 186 -17.53 -3.37 -10.71
CA PRO A 186 -17.17 -3.60 -12.11
C PRO A 186 -17.77 -4.89 -12.63
N VAL A 187 -18.02 -4.93 -13.93
CA VAL A 187 -18.37 -6.14 -14.66
C VAL A 187 -17.09 -6.83 -15.09
N ASP A 188 -16.96 -8.11 -14.74
CA ASP A 188 -15.76 -8.89 -15.07
C ASP A 188 -15.60 -9.03 -16.61
N ASP A 189 -14.36 -9.15 -17.05
CA ASP A 189 -13.93 -9.27 -18.45
C ASP A 189 -14.22 -8.06 -19.36
N MET A 190 -14.58 -6.93 -18.77
CA MET A 190 -14.75 -5.65 -19.46
C MET A 190 -13.53 -4.75 -19.32
N PRO A 191 -13.32 -3.74 -20.21
CA PRO A 191 -12.20 -2.81 -20.13
C PRO A 191 -12.19 -2.04 -18.80
N ALA A 192 -11.12 -2.14 -18.00
CA ALA A 192 -11.02 -1.59 -16.65
C ALA A 192 -11.22 -0.07 -16.60
N ILE A 193 -10.75 0.67 -17.61
CA ILE A 193 -10.91 2.13 -17.70
C ILE A 193 -12.36 2.57 -17.90
N ALA A 194 -13.22 1.68 -18.42
CA ALA A 194 -14.64 1.94 -18.62
C ALA A 194 -15.49 1.47 -17.44
N GLN A 195 -14.92 0.73 -16.48
CA GLN A 195 -15.66 0.17 -15.35
C GLN A 195 -15.67 1.08 -14.13
N PRO A 196 -16.77 1.06 -13.34
CA PRO A 196 -16.81 1.71 -12.05
C PRO A 196 -15.92 0.97 -11.03
N LEU A 197 -15.50 1.66 -9.95
CA LEU A 197 -14.81 1.08 -8.80
C LEU A 197 -15.48 1.51 -7.48
N ILE A 198 -15.29 0.73 -6.41
CA ILE A 198 -15.88 1.03 -5.09
C ILE A 198 -14.76 1.33 -4.08
N GLY A 199 -14.19 2.53 -4.17
CA GLY A 199 -13.13 2.99 -3.28
C GLY A 199 -11.82 2.21 -3.49
N PRO A 200 -11.18 2.36 -4.66
CA PRO A 200 -9.88 1.74 -4.96
C PRO A 200 -8.82 2.28 -3.99
N ARG A 201 -8.44 1.45 -3.03
CA ARG A 201 -7.65 1.88 -1.87
C ARG A 201 -6.17 1.70 -2.05
N ALA A 202 -5.76 0.63 -2.72
CA ALA A 202 -4.38 0.32 -3.01
C ALA A 202 -4.27 -0.50 -4.30
N ALA A 203 -3.14 -0.38 -4.99
CA ALA A 203 -2.88 -1.10 -6.23
C ALA A 203 -1.40 -1.50 -6.30
N ILE A 204 -1.13 -2.72 -6.75
CA ILE A 204 0.22 -3.25 -7.00
C ILE A 204 0.23 -3.97 -8.34
N MET A 205 1.39 -4.08 -8.97
CA MET A 205 1.57 -4.80 -10.25
C MET A 205 2.58 -5.92 -10.09
N ASP A 206 2.32 -7.07 -10.72
CA ASP A 206 3.30 -8.17 -10.79
C ASP A 206 4.19 -8.06 -12.04
N ASN A 207 5.22 -8.92 -12.10
CA ASN A 207 6.16 -8.98 -13.24
C ASN A 207 5.49 -9.38 -14.57
N SER A 208 4.28 -9.94 -14.53
CA SER A 208 3.49 -10.29 -15.71
C SER A 208 2.59 -9.15 -16.18
N GLY A 209 2.63 -7.99 -15.54
CA GLY A 209 1.80 -6.83 -15.85
C GLY A 209 0.35 -6.93 -15.35
N ASN A 210 0.04 -7.87 -14.46
CA ASN A 210 -1.27 -7.90 -13.81
C ASN A 210 -1.31 -6.80 -12.74
N LEU A 211 -2.30 -5.89 -12.85
CA LEU A 211 -2.55 -4.84 -11.88
C LEU A 211 -3.61 -5.30 -10.88
N PHE A 212 -3.23 -5.51 -9.63
CA PHE A 212 -4.13 -5.89 -8.54
C PHE A 212 -4.63 -4.64 -7.83
N ILE A 213 -5.94 -4.55 -7.62
CA ILE A 213 -6.61 -3.39 -7.01
C ILE A 213 -7.42 -3.87 -5.82
N LEU A 214 -7.15 -3.29 -4.64
CA LEU A 214 -7.89 -3.54 -3.42
C LEU A 214 -8.98 -2.47 -3.25
N GLU A 215 -10.23 -2.89 -3.22
CA GLU A 215 -11.37 -2.01 -3.00
C GLU A 215 -11.78 -2.00 -1.52
N ARG A 216 -11.60 -0.85 -0.86
CA ARG A 216 -11.96 -0.68 0.56
C ARG A 216 -13.46 -0.82 0.82
N ASN A 217 -14.25 -0.07 0.08
CA ASN A 217 -15.71 -0.06 0.25
C ASN A 217 -16.39 -1.16 -0.57
N GLY A 218 -15.67 -1.71 -1.55
CA GLY A 218 -16.09 -2.86 -2.34
C GLY A 218 -15.81 -4.20 -1.66
N ASN A 219 -15.02 -4.21 -0.55
CA ASN A 219 -14.61 -5.43 0.15
C ASN A 219 -14.17 -6.54 -0.81
N ALA A 220 -13.31 -6.19 -1.77
CA ALA A 220 -12.90 -7.08 -2.83
C ALA A 220 -11.48 -6.80 -3.34
N LEU A 221 -10.86 -7.84 -3.86
CA LEU A 221 -9.61 -7.78 -4.62
C LEU A 221 -9.96 -7.99 -6.11
N ARG A 222 -9.52 -7.05 -6.95
CA ARG A 222 -9.66 -7.09 -8.40
C ARG A 222 -8.30 -7.29 -9.06
N VAL A 223 -8.32 -7.74 -10.31
CA VAL A 223 -7.14 -7.72 -11.18
C VAL A 223 -7.52 -7.12 -12.53
N VAL A 224 -6.65 -6.26 -13.04
CA VAL A 224 -6.66 -5.85 -14.45
C VAL A 224 -5.55 -6.62 -15.15
N ARG A 225 -5.91 -7.42 -16.15
CA ARG A 225 -4.96 -8.21 -16.92
C ARG A 225 -4.21 -7.34 -17.93
N PRO A 226 -3.07 -7.79 -18.49
CA PRO A 226 -2.33 -7.03 -19.51
C PRO A 226 -3.17 -6.62 -20.74
N ASN A 227 -4.24 -7.36 -21.03
CA ASN A 227 -5.20 -7.02 -22.09
C ASN A 227 -6.19 -5.92 -21.69
N GLY A 228 -6.01 -5.28 -20.51
CA GLY A 228 -6.84 -4.19 -20.00
C GLY A 228 -8.18 -4.61 -19.39
N LYS A 229 -8.50 -5.89 -19.30
CA LYS A 229 -9.78 -6.39 -18.75
C LYS A 229 -9.70 -6.59 -17.25
N ILE A 230 -10.73 -6.16 -16.51
CA ILE A 230 -10.84 -6.32 -15.07
C ILE A 230 -11.57 -7.61 -14.70
N GLN A 231 -11.14 -8.24 -13.59
CA GLN A 231 -11.77 -9.44 -13.02
C GLN A 231 -11.78 -9.37 -11.49
N THR A 232 -12.77 -10.01 -10.88
CA THR A 232 -12.82 -10.21 -9.42
C THR A 232 -12.00 -11.44 -9.02
N LEU A 233 -11.07 -11.28 -8.09
CA LEU A 233 -10.24 -12.39 -7.60
C LEU A 233 -10.70 -12.90 -6.23
N ALA A 234 -11.08 -12.01 -5.32
CA ALA A 234 -11.51 -12.37 -3.97
C ALA A 234 -12.51 -11.36 -3.42
N GLY A 235 -13.34 -11.83 -2.48
CA GLY A 235 -14.33 -11.01 -1.80
C GLY A 235 -15.68 -11.01 -2.48
N THR A 236 -16.73 -11.24 -1.69
CA THR A 236 -18.13 -11.19 -2.17
C THR A 236 -18.69 -9.79 -2.32
N GLY A 237 -17.97 -8.76 -1.83
CA GLY A 237 -18.46 -7.39 -1.65
C GLY A 237 -19.21 -7.18 -0.33
N LYS A 238 -19.62 -8.24 0.37
CA LYS A 238 -20.24 -8.15 1.70
C LYS A 238 -19.19 -7.97 2.78
N THR A 239 -19.53 -7.27 3.83
CA THR A 239 -18.72 -7.14 5.04
C THR A 239 -18.67 -8.46 5.80
N GLY A 240 -17.48 -8.85 6.26
CA GLY A 240 -17.26 -10.06 7.05
C GLY A 240 -15.78 -10.44 7.10
N ASN A 241 -15.47 -11.58 7.73
CA ASN A 241 -14.10 -12.08 7.91
C ASN A 241 -13.95 -13.56 7.50
N GLN A 242 -14.82 -14.05 6.63
CA GLN A 242 -14.80 -15.46 6.22
C GLN A 242 -13.57 -15.77 5.37
N ASP A 243 -12.83 -16.79 5.77
CA ASP A 243 -11.77 -17.45 5.01
C ASP A 243 -12.35 -18.51 4.06
N GLY A 244 -11.51 -19.05 3.17
CA GLY A 244 -11.85 -20.15 2.26
C GLY A 244 -11.76 -19.76 0.79
N PRO A 245 -12.61 -20.32 -0.10
CA PRO A 245 -12.59 -20.03 -1.52
C PRO A 245 -12.71 -18.52 -1.79
N ALA A 246 -11.78 -17.97 -2.56
CA ALA A 246 -11.58 -16.51 -2.66
C ALA A 246 -12.85 -15.75 -3.07
N LEU A 247 -13.63 -16.26 -4.02
CA LEU A 247 -14.88 -15.64 -4.47
C LEU A 247 -16.03 -15.77 -3.44
N LYS A 248 -15.85 -16.58 -2.38
CA LYS A 248 -16.80 -16.73 -1.28
C LYS A 248 -16.29 -16.07 0.01
N SER A 249 -15.04 -15.61 0.04
CA SER A 249 -14.45 -14.91 1.19
C SER A 249 -15.08 -13.52 1.39
N THR A 250 -14.90 -12.98 2.59
CA THR A 250 -15.37 -11.64 2.92
C THR A 250 -14.27 -10.83 3.58
N PHE A 251 -14.30 -9.50 3.38
CA PHE A 251 -13.41 -8.51 3.98
C PHE A 251 -14.23 -7.42 4.67
N ASN A 252 -13.57 -6.58 5.47
CA ASN A 252 -14.22 -5.44 6.10
C ASN A 252 -13.32 -4.19 6.05
N GLY A 253 -13.51 -3.41 5.01
CA GLY A 253 -12.77 -2.17 4.79
C GLY A 253 -11.27 -2.36 4.64
N PRO A 254 -10.79 -3.30 3.80
CA PRO A 254 -9.38 -3.58 3.63
C PRO A 254 -8.62 -2.33 3.15
N LYS A 255 -7.37 -2.16 3.59
CA LYS A 255 -6.62 -0.89 3.46
C LYS A 255 -5.42 -0.97 2.53
N HIS A 256 -4.61 -1.98 2.67
CA HIS A 256 -3.35 -2.08 1.95
C HIS A 256 -3.07 -3.50 1.52
N LEU A 257 -2.20 -3.66 0.52
CA LEU A 257 -1.74 -4.97 0.04
C LEU A 257 -0.27 -4.90 -0.37
N CYS A 258 0.40 -6.04 -0.28
CA CYS A 258 1.72 -6.27 -0.88
C CYS A 258 1.83 -7.72 -1.34
N PHE A 259 2.83 -8.03 -2.13
CA PHE A 259 3.19 -9.43 -2.41
C PHE A 259 3.97 -10.02 -1.24
N ASP A 260 3.85 -11.34 -1.03
CA ASP A 260 4.82 -12.12 -0.28
C ASP A 260 5.96 -12.62 -1.22
N LYS A 261 6.97 -13.29 -0.66
CA LYS A 261 8.10 -13.85 -1.43
C LYS A 261 7.68 -14.88 -2.49
N ASN A 262 6.49 -15.44 -2.39
CA ASN A 262 5.95 -16.45 -3.31
C ASN A 262 4.96 -15.84 -4.34
N GLY A 263 4.79 -14.52 -4.33
CA GLY A 263 3.87 -13.81 -5.19
C GLY A 263 2.40 -13.88 -4.76
N ASN A 264 2.09 -14.39 -3.55
CA ASN A 264 0.75 -14.29 -3.01
C ASN A 264 0.48 -12.87 -2.51
N ILE A 265 -0.79 -12.52 -2.27
CA ILE A 265 -1.16 -11.17 -1.87
C ILE A 265 -1.52 -11.14 -0.39
N ILE A 266 -0.76 -10.34 0.37
CA ILE A 266 -1.02 -10.02 1.77
C ILE A 266 -1.94 -8.81 1.82
N ILE A 267 -2.98 -8.85 2.67
CA ILE A 267 -3.99 -7.79 2.77
C ILE A 267 -4.18 -7.38 4.23
N ALA A 268 -4.06 -6.10 4.52
CA ALA A 268 -4.47 -5.52 5.80
C ALA A 268 -6.00 -5.33 5.79
N ASP A 269 -6.70 -6.18 6.52
CA ASP A 269 -8.18 -6.18 6.63
C ASP A 269 -8.60 -5.40 7.89
N ASP A 270 -8.51 -4.07 7.78
CA ASP A 270 -8.49 -3.06 8.86
C ASP A 270 -9.60 -3.24 9.91
N LYS A 271 -10.85 -3.23 9.50
CA LYS A 271 -11.98 -3.29 10.43
C LYS A 271 -12.19 -4.68 11.06
N ASN A 272 -11.64 -5.70 10.43
CA ASN A 272 -11.59 -7.05 11.01
C ASN A 272 -10.39 -7.22 11.95
N GLN A 273 -9.43 -6.30 11.95
CA GLN A 273 -8.19 -6.38 12.74
C GLN A 273 -7.39 -7.66 12.39
N LEU A 274 -7.30 -7.96 11.10
CA LEU A 274 -6.67 -9.16 10.57
C LEU A 274 -5.67 -8.82 9.46
N ILE A 275 -4.66 -9.68 9.30
CA ILE A 275 -3.86 -9.77 8.08
C ILE A 275 -4.27 -11.04 7.36
N ARG A 276 -4.65 -10.88 6.10
CA ARG A 276 -5.16 -11.95 5.25
C ARG A 276 -4.17 -12.26 4.13
N LEU A 277 -4.15 -13.50 3.70
CA LEU A 277 -3.38 -13.98 2.55
C LEU A 277 -4.33 -14.46 1.47
N TYR A 278 -4.24 -13.93 0.28
CA TYR A 278 -4.81 -14.51 -0.93
C TYR A 278 -3.74 -15.31 -1.66
N ASN A 279 -3.89 -16.63 -1.68
CA ASN A 279 -2.99 -17.53 -2.39
C ASN A 279 -3.39 -17.61 -3.86
N GLN A 280 -2.52 -17.15 -4.77
CA GLN A 280 -2.81 -17.08 -6.20
C GLN A 280 -2.95 -18.44 -6.87
N LYS A 281 -2.28 -19.48 -6.36
CA LYS A 281 -2.34 -20.84 -6.92
C LYS A 281 -3.60 -21.59 -6.48
N SER A 282 -3.86 -21.63 -5.17
CA SER A 282 -5.01 -22.37 -4.63
C SER A 282 -6.33 -21.60 -4.72
N LYS A 283 -6.30 -20.29 -5.00
CA LYS A 283 -7.48 -19.40 -4.99
C LYS A 283 -8.21 -19.40 -3.64
N LEU A 284 -7.46 -19.48 -2.55
CA LEU A 284 -7.96 -19.41 -1.20
C LEU A 284 -7.56 -18.10 -0.53
N VAL A 285 -8.42 -17.61 0.36
CA VAL A 285 -8.10 -16.57 1.33
C VAL A 285 -7.99 -17.22 2.70
N SER A 286 -6.96 -16.86 3.45
CA SER A 286 -6.73 -17.30 4.83
C SER A 286 -6.26 -16.16 5.71
N THR A 287 -6.58 -16.23 7.00
CA THR A 287 -6.06 -15.30 8.01
C THR A 287 -4.68 -15.78 8.47
N ILE A 288 -3.68 -14.90 8.41
CA ILE A 288 -2.30 -15.22 8.81
C ILE A 288 -1.84 -14.50 10.08
N LEU A 289 -2.52 -13.43 10.49
CA LEU A 289 -2.24 -12.72 11.74
C LEU A 289 -3.51 -12.07 12.27
N GLY A 290 -3.65 -12.02 13.60
CA GLY A 290 -4.82 -11.51 14.30
C GLY A 290 -5.89 -12.57 14.56
N GLY A 291 -6.93 -12.23 15.32
CA GLY A 291 -8.00 -13.15 15.65
C GLY A 291 -7.53 -14.37 16.46
N LYS A 292 -7.74 -15.57 15.92
CA LYS A 292 -7.37 -16.86 16.56
C LYS A 292 -6.05 -17.43 16.03
N THR A 293 -5.28 -16.70 15.22
CA THR A 293 -4.01 -17.19 14.66
C THR A 293 -2.93 -17.40 15.73
N ILE A 294 -1.92 -18.21 15.41
CA ILE A 294 -0.73 -18.39 16.23
C ILE A 294 0.48 -17.84 15.43
N PRO A 295 1.32 -16.96 16.01
CA PRO A 295 1.25 -16.42 17.37
C PRO A 295 0.05 -15.48 17.57
N ARG A 296 -0.50 -15.48 18.79
CA ARG A 296 -1.62 -14.61 19.14
C ARG A 296 -1.15 -13.16 19.26
N THR A 297 -1.85 -12.27 18.59
CA THR A 297 -1.72 -10.82 18.78
C THR A 297 -3.07 -10.15 18.57
N VAL A 298 -3.31 -9.06 19.28
CA VAL A 298 -4.46 -8.21 19.08
C VAL A 298 -4.02 -7.02 18.24
N LEU A 299 -4.45 -7.02 16.99
CA LEU A 299 -4.25 -5.88 16.09
C LEU A 299 -5.33 -4.83 16.36
N ASN A 300 -4.96 -3.57 16.13
CA ASN A 300 -5.90 -2.46 16.16
C ASN A 300 -5.72 -1.61 14.91
N ARG A 301 -6.67 -1.72 13.99
CA ARG A 301 -6.67 -0.99 12.73
C ARG A 301 -5.34 -1.17 11.94
N PRO A 302 -4.93 -2.40 11.61
CA PRO A 302 -3.74 -2.62 10.79
C PRO A 302 -3.92 -1.93 9.43
N HIS A 303 -2.99 -1.03 9.09
CA HIS A 303 -3.16 -0.19 7.92
C HIS A 303 -2.21 -0.56 6.78
N GLY A 304 -0.91 -0.43 6.99
CA GLY A 304 0.10 -0.76 6.00
C GLY A 304 0.64 -2.18 6.15
N VAL A 305 0.92 -2.83 5.03
CA VAL A 305 1.69 -4.07 4.96
C VAL A 305 2.77 -3.93 3.89
N ALA A 306 3.97 -4.48 4.14
CA ALA A 306 5.04 -4.47 3.17
C ALA A 306 5.91 -5.72 3.31
N LEU A 307 6.49 -6.18 2.20
CA LEU A 307 7.51 -7.22 2.20
C LEU A 307 8.88 -6.57 2.40
N ALA A 308 9.56 -6.95 3.47
CA ALA A 308 10.92 -6.49 3.72
C ALA A 308 11.93 -7.26 2.85
N PRO A 309 13.14 -6.71 2.59
CA PRO A 309 14.17 -7.38 1.81
C PRO A 309 14.58 -8.76 2.35
N ASP A 310 14.44 -8.99 3.64
CA ASP A 310 14.72 -10.27 4.30
C ASP A 310 13.55 -11.27 4.25
N GLY A 311 12.46 -10.93 3.54
CA GLY A 311 11.27 -11.76 3.34
C GLY A 311 10.25 -11.71 4.48
N ALA A 312 10.47 -10.90 5.52
CA ALA A 312 9.48 -10.67 6.57
C ALA A 312 8.34 -9.78 6.07
N ILE A 313 7.11 -10.06 6.51
CA ILE A 313 5.97 -9.16 6.32
C ILE A 313 5.96 -8.16 7.46
N TRP A 314 6.06 -6.89 7.12
CA TRP A 314 5.90 -5.79 8.08
C TRP A 314 4.45 -5.33 8.11
N VAL A 315 3.96 -5.04 9.31
CA VAL A 315 2.58 -4.62 9.57
C VAL A 315 2.59 -3.33 10.38
N CYS A 316 2.01 -2.27 9.83
CA CYS A 316 1.70 -1.06 10.58
C CYS A 316 0.43 -1.31 11.39
N ASP A 317 0.58 -1.66 12.67
CA ASP A 317 -0.52 -1.84 13.62
C ASP A 317 -0.92 -0.47 14.19
N SER A 318 -1.57 0.31 13.34
CA SER A 318 -1.67 1.78 13.41
C SER A 318 -2.39 2.27 14.66
N GLY A 319 -3.47 1.61 15.07
CA GLY A 319 -4.21 1.98 16.27
C GLY A 319 -3.50 1.63 17.58
N ASN A 320 -2.47 0.78 17.51
CA ASN A 320 -1.57 0.45 18.63
C ASN A 320 -0.25 1.22 18.55
N ASN A 321 -0.06 2.12 17.57
CA ASN A 321 1.16 2.92 17.38
C ASN A 321 2.45 2.09 17.31
N ARG A 322 2.40 0.91 16.67
CA ARG A 322 3.54 -0.02 16.61
C ARG A 322 3.76 -0.62 15.23
N ILE A 323 4.94 -1.18 15.03
CA ILE A 323 5.30 -1.95 13.84
C ILE A 323 5.63 -3.39 14.26
N LEU A 324 4.95 -4.34 13.61
CA LEU A 324 5.17 -5.77 13.78
C LEU A 324 5.82 -6.37 12.55
N THR A 325 6.58 -7.45 12.74
CA THR A 325 7.08 -8.28 11.64
C THR A 325 6.61 -9.72 11.81
N LEU A 326 6.18 -10.33 10.72
CA LEU A 326 5.79 -11.73 10.65
C LEU A 326 6.70 -12.45 9.66
N ARG A 327 7.40 -13.50 10.13
CA ARG A 327 8.17 -14.41 9.28
C ARG A 327 7.48 -15.75 9.21
N ASN A 328 7.18 -16.21 8.01
CA ASN A 328 6.81 -17.59 7.73
C ASN A 328 8.07 -18.29 7.22
N HIS A 329 8.49 -19.35 7.88
CA HIS A 329 9.65 -20.15 7.50
C HIS A 329 9.33 -21.12 6.37
#